data_470ab9c27a57898f8feec4495349cf4c
#
_entry.id   470ab9c27a57898f8feec4495349cf4c
#
_cell.length_a   1.000
_cell.length_b   1.000
_cell.length_c   1.000
_cell.angle_alpha   90.00
_cell.angle_beta   90.00
_cell.angle_gamma   90.00
#
_symmetry.space_group_name_H-M   'P 1'
#
loop_
_entity.id
_entity.type
_entity.pdbx_description
1 polymer ?
#
loop_
_entity_poly.entity_id
_entity_poly.type
_entity_poly.pdbx_seq_one_letter_code
_entity_poly.pdbx_strand_id
1 'polypeptide(L)'
;MNLVAKTFLAACCVLSLSVSAELIHQNGGWRIKPGTSSGIIPDSRTDEVLKTIDRAENLSIMREDRAALALWNKLVEKEAGTDVGAIALLGRARLYVQSGQFDDAEADLDIIFKTHSNFAGFGQAVQLAFDLAGQYDRGERRYLGGWFPWFKDPLHALSIYDKILKVAPVGVIAEESLIHAARLAEREDRKEIYSEMLERIVSDYATSKHAPEALERLAKLRGAESMGPDFDQATTLESADHWRTLADQFPGNPRAQQSPEQIKALRDRAARARLNLGKFYWFKRNNPEAAKLMANACRNLAPESEAAKEAEGLLAEIQANPTPPKSVVDRLLGVYPRPRTSADPKPTVVGEDLD
;
A
#
# COMPACT_ATOMS: atom_id res chain seq x y z
N MET A 1 -10.99 -72.12 -28.52
CA MET A 1 -9.72 -72.08 -29.29
C MET A 1 -9.76 -70.80 -30.07
N ASN A 2 -9.09 -69.76 -29.64
CA ASN A 2 -8.33 -68.75 -30.34
C ASN A 2 -7.97 -67.62 -29.36
N LEU A 3 -6.72 -67.67 -29.05
CA LEU A 3 -6.02 -66.72 -28.19
C LEU A 3 -5.76 -65.46 -29.00
N VAL A 4 -6.36 -64.31 -28.63
CA VAL A 4 -5.99 -63.02 -29.22
C VAL A 4 -5.10 -62.31 -28.20
N ALA A 5 -3.82 -62.27 -28.55
CA ALA A 5 -2.82 -61.54 -27.80
C ALA A 5 -3.08 -60.02 -27.94
N LYS A 6 -3.34 -59.34 -26.81
CA LYS A 6 -3.36 -57.89 -26.67
C LYS A 6 -1.93 -57.44 -26.40
N THR A 7 -1.27 -56.94 -27.43
CA THR A 7 -0.03 -56.20 -27.33
C THR A 7 -0.34 -54.79 -26.72
N PHE A 8 0.04 -54.63 -25.44
CA PHE A 8 0.09 -53.32 -24.80
C PHE A 8 1.32 -52.55 -25.33
N LEU A 9 1.06 -51.55 -26.18
CA LEU A 9 2.08 -50.58 -26.53
C LEU A 9 2.21 -49.58 -25.37
N ALA A 10 3.23 -49.75 -24.54
CA ALA A 10 3.61 -48.79 -23.52
C ALA A 10 4.24 -47.58 -24.23
N ALA A 11 3.44 -46.51 -24.40
CA ALA A 11 3.97 -45.21 -24.76
C ALA A 11 4.78 -44.68 -23.60
N CYS A 12 6.10 -44.83 -23.67
CA CYS A 12 7.04 -44.11 -22.81
C CYS A 12 6.94 -42.61 -23.16
N CYS A 13 6.12 -41.84 -22.42
CA CYS A 13 6.28 -40.41 -22.35
C CYS A 13 7.62 -40.12 -21.67
N VAL A 14 8.64 -39.93 -22.46
CA VAL A 14 9.89 -39.31 -22.02
C VAL A 14 9.52 -37.85 -21.70
N LEU A 15 9.20 -37.57 -20.45
CA LEU A 15 9.24 -36.22 -19.89
C LEU A 15 10.70 -35.77 -19.99
N SER A 16 11.03 -35.07 -21.05
CA SER A 16 12.28 -34.31 -21.13
C SER A 16 12.22 -33.22 -20.06
N LEU A 17 12.73 -33.53 -18.87
CA LEU A 17 13.13 -32.53 -17.90
C LEU A 17 14.23 -31.69 -18.58
N SER A 18 13.82 -30.54 -19.11
CA SER A 18 14.76 -29.54 -19.58
C SER A 18 15.46 -28.97 -18.33
N VAL A 19 16.58 -29.54 -17.97
CA VAL A 19 17.51 -28.93 -17.00
C VAL A 19 18.14 -27.74 -17.72
N SER A 20 17.54 -26.58 -17.57
CA SER A 20 18.15 -25.33 -18.00
C SER A 20 19.40 -25.07 -17.14
N ALA A 21 20.50 -24.72 -17.77
CA ALA A 21 21.69 -24.30 -17.05
C ALA A 21 21.35 -23.01 -16.26
N GLU A 22 21.56 -23.07 -14.94
CA GLU A 22 21.28 -21.93 -14.06
C GLU A 22 22.36 -20.85 -14.29
N LEU A 23 21.93 -19.69 -14.83
CA LEU A 23 22.79 -18.55 -15.04
C LEU A 23 22.80 -17.68 -13.77
N ILE A 24 24.00 -17.28 -13.36
CA ILE A 24 24.21 -16.38 -12.20
C ILE A 24 24.94 -15.11 -12.67
N HIS A 25 24.61 -13.97 -12.05
CA HIS A 25 25.33 -12.72 -12.26
C HIS A 25 26.41 -12.58 -11.19
N GLN A 26 27.70 -12.64 -11.60
CA GLN A 26 28.84 -12.49 -10.69
C GLN A 26 29.94 -11.63 -11.32
N ASN A 27 30.57 -10.78 -10.51
CA ASN A 27 31.67 -9.91 -10.92
C ASN A 27 31.38 -9.07 -12.17
N GLY A 28 30.14 -8.59 -12.28
CA GLY A 28 29.72 -7.72 -13.40
C GLY A 28 29.43 -8.45 -14.71
N GLY A 29 29.31 -9.79 -14.71
CA GLY A 29 28.95 -10.56 -15.91
C GLY A 29 28.11 -11.80 -15.60
N TRP A 30 27.44 -12.35 -16.64
CA TRP A 30 26.65 -13.56 -16.55
C TRP A 30 27.52 -14.79 -16.70
N ARG A 31 27.33 -15.78 -15.83
CA ARG A 31 28.09 -17.06 -15.83
C ARG A 31 27.17 -18.22 -15.56
N ILE A 32 27.58 -19.41 -16.03
CA ILE A 32 26.92 -20.67 -15.67
C ILE A 32 27.30 -21.03 -14.25
N LYS A 33 26.33 -21.41 -13.43
CA LYS A 33 26.57 -21.85 -12.06
C LYS A 33 27.40 -23.14 -12.07
N PRO A 34 28.52 -23.18 -11.35
CA PRO A 34 29.33 -24.40 -11.24
C PRO A 34 28.50 -25.54 -10.63
N GLY A 35 28.47 -26.70 -11.28
CA GLY A 35 27.80 -27.91 -10.78
C GLY A 35 26.43 -28.22 -11.38
N THR A 36 25.85 -27.35 -12.20
CA THR A 36 24.72 -27.70 -13.05
C THR A 36 25.24 -28.30 -14.33
N SER A 37 25.11 -29.64 -14.48
CA SER A 37 25.48 -30.34 -15.72
C SER A 37 24.54 -29.87 -16.84
N SER A 38 25.08 -29.18 -17.79
CA SER A 38 24.41 -28.71 -18.99
C SER A 38 24.02 -29.89 -19.87
N GLY A 39 22.82 -30.44 -19.67
CA GLY A 39 22.35 -31.54 -20.49
C GLY A 39 21.70 -31.15 -21.83
N ILE A 40 21.55 -29.89 -22.17
CA ILE A 40 20.67 -29.50 -23.31
C ILE A 40 21.22 -28.41 -24.22
N ILE A 41 22.18 -27.59 -23.83
CA ILE A 41 22.84 -26.68 -24.75
C ILE A 41 24.26 -27.21 -24.98
N PRO A 42 24.66 -27.47 -26.27
CA PRO A 42 26.04 -27.81 -26.55
C PRO A 42 26.97 -26.71 -26.03
N ASP A 43 28.07 -27.07 -25.37
CA ASP A 43 29.03 -26.13 -24.77
C ASP A 43 29.41 -24.98 -25.73
N SER A 44 29.55 -25.27 -27.04
CA SER A 44 29.84 -24.28 -28.06
C SER A 44 28.74 -23.21 -28.25
N ARG A 45 27.46 -23.56 -28.12
CA ARG A 45 26.35 -22.60 -28.26
C ARG A 45 26.22 -21.72 -27.04
N THR A 46 26.45 -22.28 -25.88
CA THR A 46 26.40 -21.53 -24.60
C THR A 46 27.51 -20.47 -24.57
N ASP A 47 28.72 -20.83 -24.97
CA ASP A 47 29.83 -19.90 -25.09
C ASP A 47 29.58 -18.78 -26.10
N GLU A 48 28.95 -19.08 -27.25
CA GLU A 48 28.57 -18.07 -28.23
C GLU A 48 27.54 -17.09 -27.71
N VAL A 49 26.55 -17.60 -26.96
CA VAL A 49 25.51 -16.77 -26.34
C VAL A 49 26.12 -15.87 -25.27
N LEU A 50 26.94 -16.38 -24.35
CA LEU A 50 27.61 -15.59 -23.33
C LEU A 50 28.51 -14.51 -23.95
N LYS A 51 29.30 -14.83 -24.96
CA LYS A 51 30.12 -13.84 -25.71
C LYS A 51 29.23 -12.76 -26.38
N THR A 52 28.04 -13.13 -26.84
CA THR A 52 27.12 -12.17 -27.42
C THR A 52 26.52 -11.24 -26.38
N ILE A 53 26.20 -11.75 -25.18
CA ILE A 53 25.74 -10.95 -24.02
C ILE A 53 26.86 -9.98 -23.61
N ASP A 54 28.07 -10.49 -23.35
CA ASP A 54 29.23 -9.65 -22.96
C ASP A 54 29.49 -8.55 -23.99
N ARG A 55 29.39 -8.88 -25.29
CA ARG A 55 29.55 -7.89 -26.35
C ARG A 55 28.46 -6.83 -26.33
N ALA A 56 27.20 -7.22 -26.12
CA ALA A 56 26.09 -6.28 -26.06
C ALA A 56 26.20 -5.37 -24.84
N GLU A 57 26.60 -5.91 -23.67
CA GLU A 57 26.87 -5.13 -22.47
C GLU A 57 28.00 -4.12 -22.66
N ASN A 58 29.14 -4.56 -23.26
CA ASN A 58 30.25 -3.68 -23.57
C ASN A 58 29.86 -2.53 -24.52
N LEU A 59 29.09 -2.83 -25.56
CA LEU A 59 28.57 -1.81 -26.48
C LEU A 59 27.63 -0.83 -25.76
N SER A 60 26.81 -1.31 -24.83
CA SER A 60 25.96 -0.44 -24.00
C SER A 60 26.79 0.50 -23.11
N ILE A 61 27.90 0.01 -22.52
CA ILE A 61 28.83 0.80 -21.73
C ILE A 61 29.53 1.86 -22.60
N MET A 62 29.92 1.49 -23.83
CA MET A 62 30.57 2.38 -24.80
C MET A 62 29.61 3.40 -25.42
N ARG A 63 28.31 3.36 -25.09
CA ARG A 63 27.27 4.20 -25.69
C ARG A 63 27.07 3.96 -27.19
N GLU A 64 27.40 2.78 -27.66
CA GLU A 64 27.06 2.32 -28.99
C GLU A 64 25.65 1.70 -29.02
N ASP A 65 24.67 2.49 -28.56
CA ASP A 65 23.30 2.04 -28.24
C ASP A 65 22.62 1.30 -29.40
N ARG A 66 22.81 1.75 -30.66
CA ARG A 66 22.23 1.08 -31.83
C ARG A 66 22.78 -0.32 -32.03
N ALA A 67 24.09 -0.49 -31.88
CA ALA A 67 24.74 -1.78 -32.05
C ALA A 67 24.39 -2.74 -30.93
N ALA A 68 24.35 -2.23 -29.69
CA ALA A 68 23.89 -2.97 -28.51
C ALA A 68 22.44 -3.44 -28.68
N LEU A 69 21.54 -2.53 -29.08
CA LEU A 69 20.11 -2.82 -29.27
C LEU A 69 19.89 -3.91 -30.33
N ALA A 70 20.67 -3.89 -31.41
CA ALA A 70 20.61 -4.92 -32.47
C ALA A 70 20.97 -6.32 -31.90
N LEU A 71 21.98 -6.42 -31.05
CA LEU A 71 22.35 -7.68 -30.38
C LEU A 71 21.30 -8.14 -29.39
N TRP A 72 20.79 -7.24 -28.56
CA TRP A 72 19.73 -7.55 -27.61
C TRP A 72 18.45 -8.03 -28.32
N ASN A 73 18.01 -7.37 -29.38
CA ASN A 73 16.86 -7.79 -30.18
C ASN A 73 17.04 -9.21 -30.75
N LYS A 74 18.22 -9.50 -31.28
CA LYS A 74 18.54 -10.83 -31.82
C LYS A 74 18.46 -11.92 -30.74
N LEU A 75 18.92 -11.61 -29.50
CA LEU A 75 18.84 -12.54 -28.37
C LEU A 75 17.40 -12.72 -27.90
N VAL A 76 16.62 -11.65 -27.77
CA VAL A 76 15.20 -11.71 -27.39
C VAL A 76 14.40 -12.58 -28.36
N GLU A 77 14.63 -12.43 -29.68
CA GLU A 77 13.93 -13.23 -30.69
C GLU A 77 14.35 -14.70 -30.69
N LYS A 78 15.65 -14.98 -30.52
CA LYS A 78 16.18 -16.36 -30.61
C LYS A 78 15.97 -17.18 -29.35
N GLU A 79 16.04 -16.53 -28.20
CA GLU A 79 16.04 -17.16 -26.88
C GLU A 79 14.77 -16.83 -26.08
N ALA A 80 13.67 -16.52 -26.78
CA ALA A 80 12.39 -16.20 -26.15
C ALA A 80 11.95 -17.32 -25.17
N GLY A 81 11.50 -16.94 -23.98
CA GLY A 81 11.04 -17.87 -22.95
C GLY A 81 12.16 -18.57 -22.16
N THR A 82 13.43 -18.26 -22.42
CA THR A 82 14.59 -18.77 -21.67
C THR A 82 15.17 -17.71 -20.75
N ASP A 83 16.05 -18.11 -19.81
CA ASP A 83 16.78 -17.16 -18.95
C ASP A 83 17.68 -16.21 -19.76
N VAL A 84 18.22 -16.70 -20.90
CA VAL A 84 18.97 -15.84 -21.83
C VAL A 84 18.08 -14.77 -22.45
N GLY A 85 16.85 -15.13 -22.82
CA GLY A 85 15.86 -14.17 -23.28
C GLY A 85 15.51 -13.13 -22.21
N ALA A 86 15.42 -13.55 -20.94
CA ALA A 86 15.19 -12.64 -19.80
C ALA A 86 16.39 -11.69 -19.60
N ILE A 87 17.63 -12.18 -19.71
CA ILE A 87 18.83 -11.32 -19.68
C ILE A 87 18.79 -10.30 -20.81
N ALA A 88 18.44 -10.73 -22.02
CA ALA A 88 18.38 -9.85 -23.17
C ALA A 88 17.28 -8.78 -23.03
N LEU A 89 16.10 -9.15 -22.52
CA LEU A 89 15.03 -8.20 -22.18
C LEU A 89 15.51 -7.18 -21.13
N LEU A 90 16.17 -7.61 -20.07
CA LEU A 90 16.71 -6.73 -19.05
C LEU A 90 17.78 -5.78 -19.61
N GLY A 91 18.70 -6.28 -20.44
CA GLY A 91 19.72 -5.47 -21.11
C GLY A 91 19.11 -4.42 -22.05
N ARG A 92 18.09 -4.83 -22.82
CA ARG A 92 17.35 -3.94 -23.72
C ARG A 92 16.56 -2.88 -22.94
N ALA A 93 15.84 -3.27 -21.89
CA ALA A 93 15.11 -2.36 -21.03
C ALA A 93 16.03 -1.27 -20.42
N ARG A 94 17.25 -1.64 -20.00
CA ARG A 94 18.24 -0.65 -19.52
C ARG A 94 18.60 0.38 -20.59
N LEU A 95 18.82 -0.05 -21.83
CA LEU A 95 19.08 0.89 -22.94
C LEU A 95 17.88 1.80 -23.20
N TYR A 96 16.68 1.26 -23.16
CA TYR A 96 15.45 2.04 -23.32
C TYR A 96 15.29 3.09 -22.22
N VAL A 97 15.53 2.74 -20.95
CA VAL A 97 15.54 3.70 -19.83
C VAL A 97 16.58 4.80 -20.06
N GLN A 98 17.80 4.44 -20.46
CA GLN A 98 18.89 5.41 -20.72
C GLN A 98 18.58 6.36 -21.87
N SER A 99 17.83 5.91 -22.87
CA SER A 99 17.43 6.70 -24.04
C SER A 99 16.08 7.42 -23.88
N GLY A 100 15.46 7.28 -22.70
CA GLY A 100 14.14 7.88 -22.41
C GLY A 100 12.96 7.20 -23.09
N GLN A 101 13.15 5.99 -23.63
CA GLN A 101 12.09 5.17 -24.24
C GLN A 101 11.39 4.35 -23.14
N PHE A 102 10.70 5.05 -22.24
CA PHE A 102 10.17 4.46 -21.00
C PHE A 102 9.08 3.42 -21.26
N ASP A 103 8.23 3.65 -22.26
CA ASP A 103 7.14 2.72 -22.61
C ASP A 103 7.69 1.37 -23.13
N ASP A 104 8.78 1.41 -23.92
CA ASP A 104 9.45 0.20 -24.42
C ASP A 104 10.18 -0.54 -23.29
N ALA A 105 10.79 0.21 -22.36
CA ALA A 105 11.42 -0.36 -21.17
C ALA A 105 10.41 -1.06 -20.28
N GLU A 106 9.25 -0.44 -20.05
CA GLU A 106 8.16 -1.01 -19.24
C GLU A 106 7.60 -2.28 -19.88
N ALA A 107 7.44 -2.30 -21.20
CA ALA A 107 6.98 -3.48 -21.93
C ALA A 107 7.93 -4.68 -21.74
N ASP A 108 9.23 -4.46 -21.79
CA ASP A 108 10.23 -5.51 -21.56
C ASP A 108 10.20 -6.02 -20.11
N LEU A 109 10.10 -5.09 -19.14
CA LEU A 109 9.98 -5.43 -17.72
C LEU A 109 8.69 -6.22 -17.44
N ASP A 110 7.58 -5.85 -18.06
CA ASP A 110 6.31 -6.56 -17.93
C ASP A 110 6.40 -8.01 -18.44
N ILE A 111 7.16 -8.26 -19.49
CA ILE A 111 7.43 -9.63 -19.97
C ILE A 111 8.23 -10.39 -18.92
N ILE A 112 9.30 -9.80 -18.37
CA ILE A 112 10.11 -10.45 -17.33
C ILE A 112 9.24 -10.79 -16.11
N PHE A 113 8.44 -9.88 -15.64
CA PHE A 113 7.59 -10.07 -14.45
C PHE A 113 6.53 -11.15 -14.65
N LYS A 114 5.98 -11.28 -15.86
CA LYS A 114 4.93 -12.27 -16.16
C LYS A 114 5.48 -13.66 -16.43
N THR A 115 6.64 -13.77 -17.05
CA THR A 115 7.12 -15.06 -17.60
C THR A 115 8.41 -15.57 -16.98
N HIS A 116 9.17 -14.72 -16.26
CA HIS A 116 10.50 -15.04 -15.75
C HIS A 116 10.68 -14.72 -14.26
N SER A 117 9.70 -15.04 -13.43
CA SER A 117 9.73 -14.73 -11.98
C SER A 117 10.89 -15.38 -11.21
N ASN A 118 11.40 -16.52 -11.70
CA ASN A 118 12.51 -17.27 -11.08
C ASN A 118 13.88 -16.96 -11.70
N PHE A 119 13.94 -16.01 -12.61
CA PHE A 119 15.16 -15.62 -13.28
C PHE A 119 16.17 -15.01 -12.30
N ALA A 120 17.45 -15.37 -12.39
CA ALA A 120 18.51 -14.92 -11.47
C ALA A 120 18.70 -13.39 -11.44
N GLY A 121 18.33 -12.69 -12.51
CA GLY A 121 18.35 -11.23 -12.62
C GLY A 121 17.02 -10.55 -12.23
N PHE A 122 16.04 -11.29 -11.70
CA PHE A 122 14.72 -10.73 -11.37
C PHE A 122 14.80 -9.53 -10.43
N GLY A 123 15.66 -9.60 -9.39
CA GLY A 123 15.89 -8.45 -8.49
C GLY A 123 16.44 -7.22 -9.20
N GLN A 124 17.27 -7.42 -10.27
CA GLN A 124 17.77 -6.30 -11.08
C GLN A 124 16.66 -5.70 -11.96
N ALA A 125 15.72 -6.52 -12.45
CA ALA A 125 14.55 -6.04 -13.18
C ALA A 125 13.63 -5.23 -12.27
N VAL A 126 13.41 -5.69 -11.03
CA VAL A 126 12.64 -4.94 -10.01
C VAL A 126 13.33 -3.61 -9.67
N GLN A 127 14.66 -3.61 -9.50
CA GLN A 127 15.42 -2.36 -9.29
C GLN A 127 15.29 -1.42 -10.48
N LEU A 128 15.39 -1.92 -11.71
CA LEU A 128 15.25 -1.09 -12.90
C LEU A 128 13.83 -0.49 -13.02
N ALA A 129 12.81 -1.25 -12.65
CA ALA A 129 11.43 -0.75 -12.60
C ALA A 129 11.29 0.37 -11.55
N PHE A 130 11.92 0.21 -10.40
CA PHE A 130 11.95 1.24 -9.36
C PHE A 130 12.65 2.53 -9.84
N ASP A 131 13.80 2.39 -10.51
CA ASP A 131 14.53 3.51 -11.09
C ASP A 131 13.71 4.21 -12.18
N LEU A 132 13.00 3.44 -13.03
CA LEU A 132 12.10 3.96 -14.04
C LEU A 132 10.93 4.73 -13.42
N ALA A 133 10.29 4.18 -12.37
CA ALA A 133 9.26 4.88 -11.61
C ALA A 133 9.78 6.21 -11.05
N GLY A 134 11.02 6.22 -10.52
CA GLY A 134 11.68 7.44 -10.05
C GLY A 134 11.90 8.48 -11.15
N GLN A 135 12.14 8.08 -12.40
CA GLN A 135 12.25 9.02 -13.53
C GLN A 135 10.90 9.64 -13.89
N TYR A 136 9.82 8.86 -13.90
CA TYR A 136 8.47 9.38 -14.06
C TYR A 136 8.08 10.33 -12.93
N ASP A 137 8.36 9.99 -11.67
CA ASP A 137 8.06 10.79 -10.48
C ASP A 137 8.76 12.17 -10.53
N ARG A 138 10.03 12.21 -10.98
CA ARG A 138 10.75 13.47 -11.23
C ARG A 138 10.21 14.26 -12.43
N GLY A 139 9.29 13.69 -13.18
CA GLY A 139 8.73 14.30 -14.39
C GLY A 139 9.75 14.38 -15.52
N GLU A 140 10.63 13.41 -15.64
CA GLU A 140 11.52 13.30 -16.79
C GLU A 140 10.70 13.07 -18.06
N ARG A 141 11.21 13.59 -19.21
CA ARG A 141 10.51 13.44 -20.48
C ARG A 141 10.78 12.05 -21.05
N ARG A 142 9.72 11.36 -21.45
CA ARG A 142 9.82 10.15 -22.24
C ARG A 142 9.90 10.48 -23.73
N TYR A 143 10.52 9.61 -24.50
CA TYR A 143 10.70 9.78 -25.93
C TYR A 143 10.12 8.57 -26.69
N LEU A 144 9.09 8.81 -27.49
CA LEU A 144 8.54 7.79 -28.40
C LEU A 144 9.53 7.51 -29.52
N GLY A 145 9.90 6.23 -29.70
CA GLY A 145 10.88 5.83 -30.71
C GLY A 145 12.27 6.45 -30.53
N GLY A 146 12.57 6.97 -29.33
CA GLY A 146 13.87 7.56 -28.98
C GLY A 146 14.13 8.97 -29.52
N TRP A 147 13.19 9.60 -30.22
CA TRP A 147 13.40 10.92 -30.82
C TRP A 147 12.25 11.92 -30.62
N PHE A 148 11.01 11.46 -30.44
CA PHE A 148 9.86 12.34 -30.31
C PHE A 148 9.55 12.58 -28.81
N PRO A 149 9.73 13.81 -28.28
CA PRO A 149 9.47 14.11 -26.87
C PRO A 149 7.96 14.06 -26.60
N TRP A 150 7.57 13.29 -25.57
CA TRP A 150 6.18 13.13 -25.13
C TRP A 150 5.90 13.93 -23.86
N PHE A 151 4.65 13.89 -23.41
CA PHE A 151 4.23 14.59 -22.20
C PHE A 151 4.85 13.96 -20.94
N LYS A 152 5.03 14.79 -19.92
CA LYS A 152 5.41 14.33 -18.57
C LYS A 152 4.18 13.71 -17.92
N ASP A 153 4.36 12.59 -17.27
CA ASP A 153 3.30 11.87 -16.56
C ASP A 153 3.84 11.30 -15.25
N PRO A 154 4.03 12.15 -14.21
CA PRO A 154 4.54 11.69 -12.93
C PRO A 154 3.60 10.69 -12.25
N LEU A 155 2.28 10.77 -12.49
CA LEU A 155 1.31 9.83 -11.92
C LEU A 155 1.48 8.40 -12.43
N HIS A 156 2.07 8.23 -13.62
CA HIS A 156 2.38 6.88 -14.14
C HIS A 156 3.30 6.09 -13.22
N ALA A 157 4.18 6.78 -12.46
CA ALA A 157 5.02 6.15 -11.45
C ALA A 157 4.23 5.33 -10.42
N LEU A 158 3.02 5.77 -10.04
CA LEU A 158 2.17 5.01 -9.11
C LEU A 158 1.82 3.63 -9.65
N SER A 159 1.57 3.51 -10.95
CA SER A 159 1.27 2.23 -11.59
C SER A 159 2.48 1.28 -11.58
N ILE A 160 3.69 1.82 -11.74
CA ILE A 160 4.92 1.03 -11.70
C ILE A 160 5.24 0.60 -10.27
N TYR A 161 5.08 1.49 -9.28
CA TYR A 161 5.23 1.11 -7.86
C TYR A 161 4.24 0.02 -7.48
N ASP A 162 2.97 0.11 -7.90
CA ASP A 162 1.97 -0.94 -7.67
C ASP A 162 2.35 -2.28 -8.32
N LYS A 163 2.90 -2.26 -9.55
CA LYS A 163 3.45 -3.47 -10.19
C LYS A 163 4.58 -4.08 -9.37
N ILE A 164 5.53 -3.26 -8.89
CA ILE A 164 6.64 -3.73 -8.03
C ILE A 164 6.08 -4.41 -6.78
N LEU A 165 5.12 -3.78 -6.12
CA LEU A 165 4.49 -4.30 -4.90
C LEU A 165 3.72 -5.61 -5.12
N LYS A 166 3.24 -5.87 -6.36
CA LYS A 166 2.58 -7.13 -6.73
C LYS A 166 3.56 -8.25 -7.02
N VAL A 167 4.69 -7.96 -7.65
CA VAL A 167 5.66 -8.98 -8.09
C VAL A 167 6.75 -9.26 -7.07
N ALA A 168 7.09 -8.27 -6.23
CA ALA A 168 8.07 -8.34 -5.16
C ALA A 168 7.54 -7.65 -3.90
N PRO A 169 6.54 -8.24 -3.20
CA PRO A 169 5.82 -7.57 -2.11
C PRO A 169 6.64 -7.38 -0.84
N VAL A 170 7.81 -7.97 -0.74
CA VAL A 170 8.68 -7.91 0.44
C VAL A 170 10.08 -7.45 0.10
N GLY A 171 10.74 -6.78 1.05
CA GLY A 171 12.12 -6.34 0.91
C GLY A 171 12.27 -4.83 0.77
N VAL A 172 13.52 -4.38 0.65
CA VAL A 172 13.87 -2.97 0.67
C VAL A 172 13.23 -2.18 -0.47
N ILE A 173 13.19 -2.76 -1.69
CA ILE A 173 12.62 -2.07 -2.87
C ILE A 173 11.10 -1.90 -2.71
N ALA A 174 10.41 -2.89 -2.13
CA ALA A 174 8.97 -2.79 -1.88
C ALA A 174 8.67 -1.70 -0.84
N GLU A 175 9.42 -1.67 0.25
CA GLU A 175 9.30 -0.62 1.27
C GLU A 175 9.54 0.78 0.68
N GLU A 176 10.63 0.97 -0.05
CA GLU A 176 10.94 2.26 -0.69
C GLU A 176 9.86 2.62 -1.75
N SER A 177 9.32 1.64 -2.46
CA SER A 177 8.21 1.86 -3.41
C SER A 177 6.96 2.41 -2.73
N LEU A 178 6.59 1.86 -1.56
CA LEU A 178 5.47 2.38 -0.75
C LEU A 178 5.69 3.83 -0.33
N ILE A 179 6.91 4.16 0.11
CA ILE A 179 7.26 5.50 0.57
C ILE A 179 7.23 6.50 -0.58
N HIS A 180 7.82 6.14 -1.72
CA HIS A 180 7.80 6.99 -2.91
C HIS A 180 6.38 7.17 -3.45
N ALA A 181 5.59 6.10 -3.50
CA ALA A 181 4.19 6.16 -3.90
C ALA A 181 3.36 7.04 -2.95
N ALA A 182 3.56 6.92 -1.63
CA ALA A 182 2.88 7.78 -0.65
C ALA A 182 3.25 9.26 -0.85
N ARG A 183 4.53 9.58 -1.00
CA ARG A 183 4.98 10.97 -1.23
C ARG A 183 4.43 11.56 -2.53
N LEU A 184 4.40 10.76 -3.59
CA LEU A 184 3.84 11.16 -4.87
C LEU A 184 2.33 11.39 -4.75
N ALA A 185 1.61 10.47 -4.10
CA ALA A 185 0.17 10.59 -3.88
C ALA A 185 -0.19 11.83 -3.03
N GLU A 186 0.61 12.14 -1.99
CA GLU A 186 0.47 13.35 -1.18
C GLU A 186 0.65 14.62 -2.05
N ARG A 187 1.72 14.67 -2.84
CA ARG A 187 2.03 15.81 -3.73
C ARG A 187 0.94 16.07 -4.77
N GLU A 188 0.34 15.01 -5.29
CA GLU A 188 -0.69 15.06 -6.34
C GLU A 188 -2.13 15.03 -5.77
N ASP A 189 -2.28 15.25 -4.44
CA ASP A 189 -3.58 15.26 -3.70
C ASP A 189 -4.45 14.00 -3.94
N ARG A 190 -3.80 12.83 -4.02
CA ARG A 190 -4.45 11.51 -4.16
C ARG A 190 -4.64 10.86 -2.79
N LYS A 191 -5.59 11.35 -2.01
CA LYS A 191 -5.77 11.00 -0.59
C LYS A 191 -6.00 9.52 -0.36
N GLU A 192 -6.77 8.85 -1.20
CA GLU A 192 -7.08 7.44 -1.09
C GLU A 192 -5.80 6.59 -1.26
N ILE A 193 -5.00 6.86 -2.29
CA ILE A 193 -3.73 6.17 -2.55
C ILE A 193 -2.74 6.49 -1.43
N TYR A 194 -2.69 7.74 -0.98
CA TYR A 194 -1.83 8.16 0.12
C TYR A 194 -2.12 7.39 1.40
N SER A 195 -3.40 7.31 1.78
CA SER A 195 -3.86 6.54 2.94
C SER A 195 -3.47 5.07 2.82
N GLU A 196 -3.81 4.43 1.69
CA GLU A 196 -3.50 3.03 1.42
C GLU A 196 -1.99 2.72 1.55
N MET A 197 -1.13 3.56 0.97
CA MET A 197 0.32 3.34 1.03
C MET A 197 0.84 3.48 2.46
N LEU A 198 0.35 4.46 3.23
CA LEU A 198 0.72 4.62 4.64
C LEU A 198 0.25 3.43 5.50
N GLU A 199 -0.98 2.96 5.30
CA GLU A 199 -1.53 1.79 6.00
C GLU A 199 -0.68 0.55 5.73
N ARG A 200 -0.26 0.32 4.49
CA ARG A 200 0.64 -0.78 4.11
C ARG A 200 2.02 -0.66 4.75
N ILE A 201 2.57 0.56 4.87
CA ILE A 201 3.85 0.74 5.60
C ILE A 201 3.67 0.33 7.07
N VAL A 202 2.57 0.72 7.71
CA VAL A 202 2.31 0.42 9.11
C VAL A 202 2.03 -1.08 9.34
N SER A 203 1.30 -1.75 8.42
CA SER A 203 0.95 -3.17 8.54
C SER A 203 2.11 -4.10 8.16
N ASP A 204 2.74 -3.87 7.00
CA ASP A 204 3.67 -4.81 6.40
C ASP A 204 5.12 -4.56 6.86
N TYR A 205 5.41 -3.32 7.29
CA TYR A 205 6.74 -2.85 7.69
C TYR A 205 6.74 -2.15 9.05
N ALA A 206 5.99 -2.70 10.02
CA ALA A 206 5.78 -2.11 11.35
C ALA A 206 7.07 -1.78 12.12
N THR A 207 8.19 -2.49 11.85
CA THR A 207 9.49 -2.26 12.50
C THR A 207 10.43 -1.38 11.68
N SER A 208 9.97 -0.87 10.56
CA SER A 208 10.75 -0.04 9.65
C SER A 208 11.09 1.31 10.27
N LYS A 209 12.22 1.89 9.82
CA LYS A 209 12.58 3.29 10.14
C LYS A 209 11.53 4.31 9.67
N HIS A 210 10.65 3.93 8.72
CA HIS A 210 9.62 4.77 8.14
C HIS A 210 8.25 4.62 8.84
N ALA A 211 8.04 3.55 9.60
CA ALA A 211 6.78 3.31 10.32
C ALA A 211 6.38 4.46 11.26
N PRO A 212 7.28 5.09 12.04
CA PRO A 212 6.91 6.23 12.87
C PRO A 212 6.39 7.43 12.09
N GLU A 213 6.97 7.70 10.91
CA GLU A 213 6.51 8.77 10.03
C GLU A 213 5.16 8.43 9.41
N ALA A 214 4.97 7.19 8.97
CA ALA A 214 3.71 6.73 8.40
C ALA A 214 2.57 6.81 9.42
N LEU A 215 2.78 6.37 10.67
CA LEU A 215 1.82 6.49 11.76
C LEU A 215 1.44 7.95 12.05
N GLU A 216 2.43 8.85 12.15
CA GLU A 216 2.17 10.27 12.37
C GLU A 216 1.32 10.87 11.24
N ARG A 217 1.67 10.58 9.99
CA ARG A 217 0.97 11.10 8.81
C ARG A 217 -0.45 10.55 8.73
N LEU A 218 -0.62 9.26 9.00
CA LEU A 218 -1.92 8.60 9.01
C LEU A 218 -2.82 9.18 10.11
N ALA A 219 -2.27 9.35 11.32
CA ALA A 219 -2.98 9.99 12.42
C ALA A 219 -3.45 11.41 12.06
N LYS A 220 -2.57 12.21 11.46
CA LYS A 220 -2.92 13.57 11.01
C LYS A 220 -3.98 13.57 9.92
N LEU A 221 -3.89 12.64 8.94
CA LEU A 221 -4.86 12.51 7.87
C LEU A 221 -6.25 12.19 8.43
N ARG A 222 -6.37 11.15 9.27
CA ARG A 222 -7.63 10.78 9.92
C ARG A 222 -8.17 11.88 10.83
N GLY A 223 -7.28 12.59 11.55
CA GLY A 223 -7.66 13.73 12.38
C GLY A 223 -8.22 14.91 11.59
N ALA A 224 -7.70 15.16 10.38
CA ALA A 224 -8.17 16.20 9.48
C ALA A 224 -9.53 15.87 8.82
N GLU A 225 -9.85 14.59 8.62
CA GLU A 225 -11.15 14.12 8.10
C GLU A 225 -12.29 14.28 9.11
N SER A 226 -11.96 14.49 10.37
CA SER A 226 -12.95 14.70 11.43
C SER A 226 -13.65 16.05 11.31
N MET A 227 -14.96 16.04 11.05
CA MET A 227 -15.75 17.23 10.76
C MET A 227 -16.21 18.00 12.02
N GLY A 228 -15.90 17.56 13.22
CA GLY A 228 -16.33 18.21 14.47
C GLY A 228 -17.24 17.32 15.34
N PRO A 229 -17.63 17.81 16.53
CA PRO A 229 -18.30 16.98 17.54
C PRO A 229 -19.76 16.61 17.22
N ASP A 230 -20.36 17.19 16.21
CA ASP A 230 -21.75 16.89 15.81
C ASP A 230 -21.84 15.81 14.72
N PHE A 231 -20.70 15.32 14.22
CA PHE A 231 -20.59 14.30 13.19
C PHE A 231 -20.06 12.98 13.76
N ASP A 232 -19.92 11.97 12.89
CA ASP A 232 -19.32 10.70 13.26
C ASP A 232 -17.87 10.89 13.76
N GLN A 233 -17.55 10.18 14.84
CA GLN A 233 -16.25 10.28 15.51
C GLN A 233 -15.32 9.09 15.20
N ALA A 234 -15.68 8.21 14.28
CA ALA A 234 -14.86 7.05 13.93
C ALA A 234 -13.43 7.46 13.53
N THR A 235 -13.31 8.39 12.57
CA THR A 235 -12.00 8.92 12.13
C THR A 235 -11.23 9.64 13.24
N THR A 236 -11.93 10.30 14.17
CA THR A 236 -11.31 10.95 15.34
C THR A 236 -10.67 9.92 16.26
N LEU A 237 -11.36 8.82 16.54
CA LEU A 237 -10.84 7.75 17.41
C LEU A 237 -9.73 6.96 16.71
N GLU A 238 -9.87 6.66 15.44
CA GLU A 238 -8.82 6.04 14.61
C GLU A 238 -7.53 6.89 14.62
N SER A 239 -7.65 8.20 14.46
CA SER A 239 -6.51 9.12 14.62
C SER A 239 -5.84 8.98 16.00
N ALA A 240 -6.65 8.93 17.07
CA ALA A 240 -6.12 8.77 18.43
C ALA A 240 -5.41 7.41 18.63
N ASP A 241 -5.90 6.35 17.99
CA ASP A 241 -5.29 5.02 18.05
C ASP A 241 -3.96 4.97 17.27
N HIS A 242 -3.84 5.62 16.11
CA HIS A 242 -2.56 5.76 15.43
C HIS A 242 -1.53 6.53 16.25
N TRP A 243 -1.93 7.63 16.92
CA TRP A 243 -1.05 8.35 17.85
C TRP A 243 -0.62 7.49 19.05
N ARG A 244 -1.53 6.65 19.57
CA ARG A 244 -1.21 5.71 20.65
C ARG A 244 -0.21 4.68 20.17
N THR A 245 -0.45 4.05 19.01
CA THR A 245 0.46 3.07 18.42
C THR A 245 1.86 3.66 18.23
N LEU A 246 1.94 4.91 17.77
CA LEU A 246 3.22 5.63 17.64
C LEU A 246 3.94 5.78 19.00
N ALA A 247 3.21 6.16 20.04
CA ALA A 247 3.79 6.32 21.38
C ALA A 247 4.25 4.98 21.99
N ASP A 248 3.45 3.93 21.81
CA ASP A 248 3.71 2.63 22.42
C ASP A 248 4.83 1.86 21.71
N GLN A 249 4.86 1.90 20.38
CA GLN A 249 5.87 1.18 19.58
C GLN A 249 7.19 1.93 19.44
N PHE A 250 7.15 3.25 19.46
CA PHE A 250 8.33 4.09 19.20
C PHE A 250 8.54 5.18 20.25
N PRO A 251 8.60 4.83 21.57
CA PRO A 251 8.63 5.83 22.65
C PRO A 251 9.86 6.75 22.61
N GLY A 252 10.98 6.29 22.00
CA GLY A 252 12.20 7.09 21.84
C GLY A 252 12.22 7.99 20.58
N ASN A 253 11.19 7.91 19.74
CA ASN A 253 11.15 8.69 18.52
C ASN A 253 10.66 10.12 18.80
N PRO A 254 11.31 11.17 18.29
CA PRO A 254 10.87 12.56 18.48
C PRO A 254 9.41 12.81 18.05
N ARG A 255 8.92 12.09 17.04
CA ARG A 255 7.53 12.19 16.54
C ARG A 255 6.52 11.72 17.58
N ALA A 256 6.88 10.77 18.46
CA ALA A 256 6.02 10.25 19.51
C ALA A 256 5.83 11.23 20.66
N GLN A 257 6.70 12.22 20.84
CA GLN A 257 6.63 13.17 21.97
C GLN A 257 5.33 13.98 22.00
N GLN A 258 4.74 14.26 20.83
CA GLN A 258 3.46 14.99 20.76
C GLN A 258 2.23 14.10 20.92
N SER A 259 2.39 12.77 20.90
CA SER A 259 1.25 11.82 20.93
C SER A 259 0.33 12.00 22.15
N PRO A 260 0.83 12.18 23.38
CA PRO A 260 -0.05 12.34 24.56
C PRO A 260 -1.00 13.52 24.43
N GLU A 261 -0.51 14.66 23.95
CA GLU A 261 -1.31 15.86 23.73
C GLU A 261 -2.35 15.67 22.63
N GLN A 262 -1.94 15.06 21.51
CA GLN A 262 -2.84 14.78 20.40
C GLN A 262 -3.94 13.79 20.79
N ILE A 263 -3.59 12.70 21.47
CA ILE A 263 -4.55 11.72 21.96
C ILE A 263 -5.56 12.38 22.89
N LYS A 264 -5.10 13.23 23.82
CA LYS A 264 -5.98 13.96 24.73
C LYS A 264 -6.95 14.86 23.95
N ALA A 265 -6.46 15.67 23.04
CA ALA A 265 -7.29 16.58 22.25
C ALA A 265 -8.35 15.85 21.41
N LEU A 266 -7.99 14.72 20.80
CA LEU A 266 -8.90 13.90 20.01
C LEU A 266 -9.96 13.23 20.88
N ARG A 267 -9.58 12.68 22.05
CA ARG A 267 -10.51 12.10 23.00
C ARG A 267 -11.47 13.13 23.60
N ASP A 268 -10.98 14.34 23.91
CA ASP A 268 -11.82 15.44 24.40
C ASP A 268 -12.85 15.83 23.34
N ARG A 269 -12.48 15.85 22.04
CA ARG A 269 -13.40 16.07 20.93
C ARG A 269 -14.46 14.98 20.83
N ALA A 270 -14.08 13.71 20.89
CA ALA A 270 -14.99 12.58 20.84
C ALA A 270 -15.92 12.56 22.07
N ALA A 271 -15.41 12.88 23.26
CA ALA A 271 -16.22 13.02 24.48
C ALA A 271 -17.25 14.13 24.34
N ARG A 272 -16.88 15.29 23.79
CA ARG A 272 -17.83 16.40 23.51
C ARG A 272 -18.95 15.95 22.57
N ALA A 273 -18.64 15.15 21.54
CA ALA A 273 -19.64 14.59 20.66
C ALA A 273 -20.65 13.69 21.39
N ARG A 274 -20.16 12.82 22.29
CA ARG A 274 -21.04 11.96 23.10
C ARG A 274 -21.90 12.77 24.03
N LEU A 275 -21.35 13.83 24.64
CA LEU A 275 -22.12 14.75 25.49
C LEU A 275 -23.23 15.47 24.71
N ASN A 276 -22.92 16.00 23.51
CA ASN A 276 -23.90 16.66 22.63
C ASN A 276 -25.06 15.71 22.32
N LEU A 277 -24.73 14.47 21.98
CA LEU A 277 -25.73 13.44 21.69
C LEU A 277 -26.54 13.08 22.96
N GLY A 278 -25.91 13.02 24.14
CA GLY A 278 -26.58 12.86 25.44
C GLY A 278 -27.57 13.98 25.72
N LYS A 279 -27.14 15.24 25.58
CA LYS A 279 -28.01 16.41 25.68
C LYS A 279 -29.18 16.38 24.68
N PHE A 280 -28.92 15.96 23.41
CA PHE A 280 -29.99 15.81 22.42
C PHE A 280 -31.04 14.77 22.87
N TYR A 281 -30.62 13.58 23.34
CA TYR A 281 -31.54 12.56 23.81
C TYR A 281 -32.35 13.04 25.02
N TRP A 282 -31.72 13.76 25.94
CA TRP A 282 -32.41 14.30 27.11
C TRP A 282 -33.40 15.40 26.71
N PHE A 283 -32.93 16.50 26.17
CA PHE A 283 -33.74 17.71 25.97
C PHE A 283 -34.69 17.65 24.77
N LYS A 284 -34.35 16.89 23.71
CA LYS A 284 -35.15 16.86 22.47
C LYS A 284 -35.96 15.59 22.30
N ARG A 285 -35.50 14.48 22.86
CA ARG A 285 -36.15 13.17 22.70
C ARG A 285 -36.81 12.64 23.96
N ASN A 286 -36.65 13.30 25.10
CA ASN A 286 -37.12 12.83 26.40
C ASN A 286 -36.78 11.33 26.64
N ASN A 287 -35.55 10.95 26.30
CA ASN A 287 -35.04 9.59 26.43
C ASN A 287 -33.92 9.55 27.46
N PRO A 288 -34.25 9.39 28.78
CA PRO A 288 -33.25 9.40 29.81
C PRO A 288 -32.24 8.25 29.73
N GLU A 289 -32.65 7.09 29.24
CA GLU A 289 -31.75 5.92 29.14
C GLU A 289 -30.68 6.14 28.10
N ALA A 290 -31.04 6.60 26.89
CA ALA A 290 -30.05 6.94 25.89
C ALA A 290 -29.16 8.12 26.31
N ALA A 291 -29.73 9.10 27.01
CA ALA A 291 -28.95 10.24 27.53
C ALA A 291 -27.89 9.80 28.54
N LYS A 292 -28.28 8.93 29.52
CA LYS A 292 -27.36 8.34 30.49
C LYS A 292 -26.24 7.54 29.83
N LEU A 293 -26.60 6.72 28.84
CA LEU A 293 -25.61 5.93 28.08
C LEU A 293 -24.57 6.82 27.40
N MET A 294 -25.01 7.88 26.71
CA MET A 294 -24.10 8.81 26.03
C MET A 294 -23.28 9.64 27.04
N ALA A 295 -23.84 10.08 28.16
CA ALA A 295 -23.12 10.80 29.19
C ALA A 295 -22.05 9.93 29.87
N ASN A 296 -22.33 8.66 30.14
CA ASN A 296 -21.34 7.72 30.65
C ASN A 296 -20.25 7.43 29.61
N ALA A 297 -20.60 7.25 28.34
CA ALA A 297 -19.61 7.10 27.27
C ALA A 297 -18.69 8.33 27.15
N CYS A 298 -19.22 9.54 27.30
CA CYS A 298 -18.42 10.78 27.39
C CYS A 298 -17.37 10.72 28.50
N ARG A 299 -17.79 10.36 29.74
CA ARG A 299 -16.90 10.25 30.89
C ARG A 299 -15.82 9.19 30.72
N ASN A 300 -16.16 8.07 30.11
CA ASN A 300 -15.20 6.98 29.88
C ASN A 300 -14.14 7.37 28.84
N LEU A 301 -14.50 8.12 27.80
CA LEU A 301 -13.57 8.55 26.75
C LEU A 301 -12.52 9.53 27.24
N ALA A 302 -12.92 10.53 28.04
CA ALA A 302 -12.03 11.57 28.53
C ALA A 302 -12.45 12.04 29.95
N PRO A 303 -12.11 11.27 31.02
CA PRO A 303 -12.59 11.53 32.39
C PRO A 303 -12.22 12.90 32.92
N GLU A 304 -11.08 13.45 32.52
CA GLU A 304 -10.57 14.74 32.98
C GLU A 304 -11.05 15.95 32.16
N SER A 305 -11.83 15.70 31.10
CA SER A 305 -12.29 16.76 30.18
C SER A 305 -13.40 17.62 30.80
N GLU A 306 -13.55 18.85 30.30
CA GLU A 306 -14.71 19.69 30.62
C GLU A 306 -16.03 19.02 30.18
N ALA A 307 -16.01 18.25 29.08
CA ALA A 307 -17.18 17.50 28.66
C ALA A 307 -17.60 16.42 29.65
N ALA A 308 -16.66 15.77 30.36
CA ALA A 308 -16.96 14.79 31.39
C ALA A 308 -17.61 15.45 32.59
N LYS A 309 -17.13 16.61 33.03
CA LYS A 309 -17.75 17.38 34.15
C LYS A 309 -19.18 17.81 33.79
N GLU A 310 -19.41 18.28 32.57
CA GLU A 310 -20.75 18.61 32.12
C GLU A 310 -21.65 17.34 32.02
N ALA A 311 -21.08 16.20 31.64
CA ALA A 311 -21.83 14.92 31.61
C ALA A 311 -22.26 14.47 33.01
N GLU A 312 -21.45 14.70 34.06
CA GLU A 312 -21.84 14.46 35.44
C GLU A 312 -23.02 15.34 35.88
N GLY A 313 -23.00 16.61 35.50
CA GLY A 313 -24.13 17.51 35.71
C GLY A 313 -25.41 17.03 35.00
N LEU A 314 -25.27 16.57 33.73
CA LEU A 314 -26.40 16.00 33.00
C LEU A 314 -26.97 14.73 33.67
N LEU A 315 -26.10 13.82 34.14
CA LEU A 315 -26.50 12.62 34.86
C LEU A 315 -27.25 12.94 36.16
N ALA A 316 -26.75 13.90 36.93
CA ALA A 316 -27.42 14.39 38.16
C ALA A 316 -28.80 14.99 37.84
N GLU A 317 -28.92 15.79 36.79
CA GLU A 317 -30.17 16.36 36.35
C GLU A 317 -31.20 15.28 35.92
N ILE A 318 -30.77 14.25 35.20
CA ILE A 318 -31.63 13.13 34.79
C ILE A 318 -32.10 12.31 36.02
N GLN A 319 -31.26 12.20 37.06
CA GLN A 319 -31.64 11.52 38.29
C GLN A 319 -32.65 12.32 39.11
N ALA A 320 -32.49 13.64 39.15
CA ALA A 320 -33.34 14.51 39.93
C ALA A 320 -34.72 14.77 39.32
N ASN A 321 -34.83 14.65 38.00
CA ASN A 321 -36.04 15.02 37.25
C ASN A 321 -36.56 13.85 36.41
N PRO A 322 -37.90 13.56 36.46
CA PRO A 322 -38.49 12.51 35.64
C PRO A 322 -38.60 12.88 34.15
N THR A 323 -38.54 14.18 33.85
CA THR A 323 -38.64 14.74 32.49
C THR A 323 -37.70 15.95 32.34
N PRO A 324 -37.20 16.23 31.14
CA PRO A 324 -36.31 17.37 30.90
C PRO A 324 -37.05 18.70 31.18
N PRO A 325 -36.32 19.72 31.68
CA PRO A 325 -36.87 21.05 31.86
C PRO A 325 -37.30 21.65 30.52
N LYS A 326 -38.44 22.32 30.51
CA LYS A 326 -38.97 23.00 29.31
C LYS A 326 -38.12 24.20 28.96
N SER A 327 -37.67 24.26 27.72
CA SER A 327 -37.01 25.45 27.22
C SER A 327 -37.99 26.66 27.20
N VAL A 328 -37.44 27.88 27.22
CA VAL A 328 -38.28 29.08 27.14
C VAL A 328 -39.11 29.09 25.81
N VAL A 329 -38.51 28.62 24.74
CA VAL A 329 -39.17 28.51 23.42
C VAL A 329 -40.29 27.46 23.45
N ASP A 330 -40.05 26.30 24.08
CA ASP A 330 -41.07 25.25 24.19
C ASP A 330 -42.26 25.70 25.06
N ARG A 331 -41.99 26.55 26.09
CA ARG A 331 -43.05 27.17 26.90
C ARG A 331 -43.89 28.15 26.10
N LEU A 332 -43.24 28.97 25.27
CA LEU A 332 -43.91 29.96 24.42
C LEU A 332 -44.72 29.33 23.28
N LEU A 333 -44.21 28.27 22.68
CA LEU A 333 -44.84 27.58 21.56
C LEU A 333 -45.77 26.46 21.98
N GLY A 334 -45.89 26.17 23.27
CA GLY A 334 -46.71 25.06 23.79
C GLY A 334 -46.22 23.68 23.39
N VAL A 335 -44.98 23.57 22.90
CA VAL A 335 -44.38 22.31 22.48
C VAL A 335 -43.75 21.63 23.71
N TYR A 336 -44.12 20.38 23.92
CA TYR A 336 -43.56 19.57 25.02
C TYR A 336 -42.81 18.38 24.46
N PRO A 337 -41.68 17.98 25.08
CA PRO A 337 -41.06 16.72 24.76
C PRO A 337 -42.07 15.59 24.93
N ARG A 338 -42.31 14.79 23.90
CA ARG A 338 -43.21 13.64 24.01
C ARG A 338 -42.59 12.61 24.92
N PRO A 339 -43.35 12.07 25.90
CA PRO A 339 -42.86 10.95 26.71
C PRO A 339 -42.58 9.79 25.74
N ARG A 340 -41.53 9.03 26.00
CA ARG A 340 -41.18 7.85 25.18
C ARG A 340 -42.33 6.84 25.27
N THR A 341 -42.85 6.41 24.13
CA THR A 341 -43.81 5.31 24.05
C THR A 341 -43.08 3.98 23.87
N SER A 342 -43.70 2.86 24.24
CA SER A 342 -43.12 1.52 24.03
C SER A 342 -42.86 1.19 22.52
N ALA A 343 -43.39 2.00 21.62
CA ALA A 343 -43.23 1.90 20.18
C ALA A 343 -41.97 2.63 19.66
N ASP A 344 -41.34 3.47 20.51
CA ASP A 344 -40.09 4.17 20.09
C ASP A 344 -38.96 3.16 19.99
N PRO A 345 -38.15 3.16 18.90
CA PRO A 345 -37.04 2.23 18.76
C PRO A 345 -36.03 2.41 19.90
N LYS A 346 -35.60 1.29 20.46
CA LYS A 346 -34.49 1.31 21.44
C LYS A 346 -33.23 1.86 20.76
N PRO A 347 -32.41 2.68 21.48
CA PRO A 347 -31.16 3.13 20.91
C PRO A 347 -30.30 1.91 20.56
N THR A 348 -29.91 1.80 19.31
CA THR A 348 -28.92 0.81 18.87
C THR A 348 -27.56 1.29 19.39
N VAL A 349 -26.96 0.53 20.27
CA VAL A 349 -25.56 0.76 20.69
C VAL A 349 -24.69 0.27 19.54
N VAL A 350 -24.19 1.19 18.74
CA VAL A 350 -23.14 0.90 17.76
C VAL A 350 -21.83 0.93 18.51
N GLY A 351 -21.23 -0.23 18.75
CA GLY A 351 -19.86 -0.33 19.29
C GLY A 351 -19.74 -1.04 20.64
N GLU A 352 -20.15 -2.30 20.72
CA GLU A 352 -19.73 -3.21 21.79
C GLU A 352 -18.85 -4.38 21.31
N ASP A 353 -18.30 -4.32 20.10
CA ASP A 353 -17.34 -5.32 19.61
C ASP A 353 -15.96 -4.71 19.45
N LEU A 354 -15.36 -4.30 20.57
CA LEU A 354 -13.92 -4.01 20.70
C LEU A 354 -13.44 -4.63 22.02
N ASP A 355 -13.38 -5.97 22.04
CA ASP A 355 -12.46 -6.73 22.90
C ASP A 355 -11.14 -7.00 22.18
#